data_3086fa3788ef0dfbd18a9f1500f50b0b
#
_entry.id   3086fa3788ef0dfbd18a9f1500f50b0b
#
_cell.length_a   1.000
_cell.length_b   1.000
_cell.length_c   1.000
_cell.angle_alpha   90.00
_cell.angle_beta   90.00
_cell.angle_gamma   90.00
#
_symmetry.space_group_name_H-M   'P 1'
#
loop_
_entity.id
_entity.type
_entity.pdbx_description
1 polymer ?
#
loop_
_entity_poly.entity_id
_entity_poly.type
_entity_poly.pdbx_seq_one_letter_code
_entity_poly.pdbx_strand_id
1 'polypeptide(L)'
;MYRKLFYLASLTVALSLTSCGKKLGQFSADYFTVNPNPLEVVGEKVPARVSARIPAKFFVKNAEVTVTPTLVFNGQEVSSQSYSFQGEKVRGNNPVISYEYGGTATIPVDFAYNPDMAQSDLMLNFAVTQGNKRYVLPAVKVANGVVATAAMADVKSVTPSIGADAFQRIINEKYAADIMFLVNQANIRASQLSTDAIKELQREILEANGDTSRRLQEINISSYASPEGGVAFNTRLAQQREENTRSYMERQLNRDRITEFG
;
A
#
# COMPACT_ATOMS: atom_id res chain seq x y z
N MET A 1 -80.49 -47.83 -13.73
CA MET A 1 -79.22 -48.49 -14.10
C MET A 1 -78.16 -47.41 -14.36
N TYR A 2 -77.39 -47.08 -13.44
CA TYR A 2 -76.41 -46.01 -13.57
C TYR A 2 -74.98 -46.59 -13.54
N ARG A 3 -74.29 -46.48 -14.67
CA ARG A 3 -72.82 -46.79 -14.79
C ARG A 3 -72.05 -45.64 -14.27
N LYS A 4 -71.36 -45.80 -13.14
CA LYS A 4 -70.38 -44.82 -12.60
C LYS A 4 -69.08 -45.02 -13.34
N LEU A 5 -68.67 -44.00 -14.09
CA LEU A 5 -67.33 -43.87 -14.67
C LEU A 5 -66.37 -43.31 -13.62
N PHE A 6 -65.35 -44.08 -13.22
CA PHE A 6 -64.30 -43.65 -12.41
C PHE A 6 -63.19 -42.98 -13.29
N TYR A 7 -63.05 -41.70 -13.22
CA TYR A 7 -61.88 -41.00 -13.74
C TYR A 7 -60.72 -41.06 -12.75
N LEU A 8 -59.68 -41.80 -13.10
CA LEU A 8 -58.42 -41.83 -12.40
C LEU A 8 -57.60 -40.59 -12.82
N ALA A 9 -57.59 -39.53 -12.02
CA ALA A 9 -56.76 -38.39 -12.27
C ALA A 9 -55.33 -38.69 -11.77
N SER A 10 -54.43 -39.01 -12.69
CA SER A 10 -53.00 -39.13 -12.39
C SER A 10 -52.40 -37.74 -12.19
N LEU A 11 -52.18 -37.36 -10.93
CA LEU A 11 -51.45 -36.13 -10.54
C LEU A 11 -49.96 -36.37 -10.76
N THR A 12 -49.43 -36.00 -11.91
CA THR A 12 -47.98 -35.92 -12.13
C THR A 12 -47.43 -34.71 -11.43
N VAL A 13 -46.85 -34.91 -10.24
CA VAL A 13 -46.04 -33.92 -9.57
C VAL A 13 -44.72 -33.76 -10.32
N ALA A 14 -44.64 -32.72 -11.15
CA ALA A 14 -43.37 -32.30 -11.73
C ALA A 14 -42.48 -31.72 -10.60
N LEU A 15 -41.57 -32.53 -10.08
CA LEU A 15 -40.47 -32.02 -9.26
C LEU A 15 -39.57 -31.13 -10.14
N SER A 16 -39.84 -29.84 -10.13
CA SER A 16 -38.88 -28.86 -10.62
C SER A 16 -37.66 -28.89 -9.68
N LEU A 17 -36.61 -29.60 -10.08
CA LEU A 17 -35.27 -29.48 -9.48
C LEU A 17 -34.78 -28.06 -9.76
N THR A 18 -35.16 -27.13 -8.92
CA THR A 18 -34.49 -25.83 -8.85
C THR A 18 -33.07 -26.10 -8.37
N SER A 19 -32.16 -26.25 -9.33
CA SER A 19 -30.71 -26.20 -9.04
C SER A 19 -30.41 -24.86 -8.40
N CYS A 20 -30.40 -24.84 -7.06
CA CYS A 20 -30.05 -23.68 -6.27
C CYS A 20 -28.52 -23.54 -6.31
N GLY A 21 -27.97 -23.24 -7.48
CA GLY A 21 -26.57 -22.91 -7.64
C GLY A 21 -26.31 -21.59 -6.92
N LYS A 22 -25.38 -21.61 -5.95
CA LYS A 22 -24.95 -20.40 -5.27
C LYS A 22 -24.51 -19.35 -6.31
N LYS A 23 -25.18 -18.20 -6.35
CA LYS A 23 -24.77 -17.08 -7.21
C LYS A 23 -23.54 -16.41 -6.60
N LEU A 24 -22.71 -15.82 -7.45
CA LEU A 24 -21.61 -14.96 -7.01
C LEU A 24 -22.18 -13.73 -6.31
N GLY A 25 -21.63 -13.37 -5.14
CA GLY A 25 -22.00 -12.19 -4.38
C GLY A 25 -21.52 -10.89 -5.04
N GLN A 26 -21.94 -9.76 -4.49
CA GLN A 26 -21.45 -8.44 -4.92
C GLN A 26 -20.00 -8.24 -4.46
N PHE A 27 -19.20 -7.62 -5.32
CA PHE A 27 -17.83 -7.23 -4.94
C PHE A 27 -17.87 -6.01 -4.03
N SER A 28 -17.00 -5.99 -3.00
CA SER A 28 -16.76 -4.82 -2.16
C SER A 28 -15.59 -4.00 -2.72
N ALA A 29 -15.63 -2.68 -2.54
CA ALA A 29 -14.50 -1.81 -2.86
C ALA A 29 -13.22 -2.21 -2.12
N ASP A 30 -13.33 -2.74 -0.90
CA ASP A 30 -12.21 -3.18 -0.07
C ASP A 30 -11.40 -4.33 -0.68
N TYR A 31 -11.95 -5.01 -1.69
CA TYR A 31 -11.22 -6.06 -2.40
C TYR A 31 -10.23 -5.51 -3.42
N PHE A 32 -10.26 -4.21 -3.69
CA PHE A 32 -9.50 -3.59 -4.75
C PHE A 32 -8.61 -2.47 -4.22
N THR A 33 -7.37 -2.45 -4.69
CA THR A 33 -6.42 -1.36 -4.44
C THR A 33 -5.93 -0.85 -5.78
N VAL A 34 -5.98 0.45 -5.97
CA VAL A 34 -5.55 1.13 -7.20
C VAL A 34 -4.25 1.87 -6.96
N ASN A 35 -3.34 1.78 -7.89
CA ASN A 35 -2.08 2.52 -7.88
C ASN A 35 -1.77 3.06 -9.29
N PRO A 36 -1.58 4.40 -9.43
CA PRO A 36 -1.72 5.44 -8.41
C PRO A 36 -3.18 5.68 -8.00
N ASN A 37 -3.41 6.26 -6.82
CA ASN A 37 -4.71 6.72 -6.35
C ASN A 37 -4.53 8.03 -5.56
N PRO A 38 -5.05 9.17 -6.08
CA PRO A 38 -5.83 9.32 -7.31
C PRO A 38 -5.06 8.93 -8.58
N LEU A 39 -5.82 8.71 -9.68
CA LEU A 39 -5.22 8.43 -10.99
C LEU A 39 -4.40 9.62 -11.47
N GLU A 40 -3.32 9.35 -12.18
CA GLU A 40 -2.39 10.37 -12.69
C GLU A 40 -2.20 10.25 -14.19
N VAL A 41 -1.99 11.40 -14.83
CA VAL A 41 -1.63 11.48 -16.26
C VAL A 41 -0.14 11.25 -16.44
N VAL A 42 0.22 10.34 -17.34
CA VAL A 42 1.59 10.12 -17.79
C VAL A 42 1.65 10.24 -19.31
N GLY A 43 2.18 11.37 -19.78
CA GLY A 43 2.10 11.72 -21.20
C GLY A 43 0.66 11.98 -21.62
N GLU A 44 0.18 11.24 -22.62
CA GLU A 44 -1.19 11.34 -23.15
C GLU A 44 -2.11 10.23 -22.61
N LYS A 45 -1.70 9.55 -21.57
CA LYS A 45 -2.39 8.38 -21.02
C LYS A 45 -2.63 8.49 -19.54
N VAL A 46 -3.57 7.70 -19.05
CA VAL A 46 -3.86 7.51 -17.64
C VAL A 46 -3.64 6.03 -17.30
N PRO A 47 -2.37 5.63 -17.09
CA PRO A 47 -2.07 4.27 -16.71
C PRO A 47 -2.35 4.04 -15.23
N ALA A 48 -2.91 2.90 -14.89
CA ALA A 48 -3.06 2.48 -13.49
C ALA A 48 -3.03 0.96 -13.38
N ARG A 49 -2.90 0.49 -12.15
CA ARG A 49 -2.96 -0.93 -11.82
C ARG A 49 -3.98 -1.14 -10.72
N VAL A 50 -4.97 -1.96 -10.97
CA VAL A 50 -5.92 -2.40 -9.97
C VAL A 50 -5.50 -3.77 -9.48
N SER A 51 -5.17 -3.88 -8.21
CA SER A 51 -4.87 -5.14 -7.52
C SER A 51 -6.13 -5.61 -6.80
N ALA A 52 -6.62 -6.79 -7.15
CA ALA A 52 -7.76 -7.42 -6.51
C ALA A 52 -7.28 -8.48 -5.51
N ARG A 53 -7.83 -8.46 -4.30
CA ARG A 53 -7.68 -9.51 -3.30
C ARG A 53 -9.06 -10.08 -2.97
N ILE A 54 -9.36 -11.20 -3.56
CA ILE A 54 -10.64 -11.86 -3.41
C ILE A 54 -10.60 -12.79 -2.20
N PRO A 55 -11.51 -12.63 -1.21
CA PRO A 55 -11.48 -13.45 0.00
C PRO A 55 -11.89 -14.90 -0.26
N ALA A 56 -11.50 -15.78 0.66
CA ALA A 56 -11.90 -17.18 0.67
C ALA A 56 -13.46 -17.31 0.69
N LYS A 57 -13.97 -18.35 0.05
CA LYS A 57 -15.39 -18.70 -0.02
C LYS A 57 -16.28 -17.68 -0.75
N PHE A 58 -15.70 -16.68 -1.39
CA PHE A 58 -16.40 -15.66 -2.17
C PHE A 58 -16.61 -16.10 -3.63
N PHE A 59 -15.54 -16.47 -4.34
CA PHE A 59 -15.59 -16.73 -5.78
C PHE A 59 -16.16 -18.11 -6.09
N VAL A 60 -17.21 -18.17 -6.87
CA VAL A 60 -17.92 -19.43 -7.16
C VAL A 60 -17.15 -20.30 -8.15
N LYS A 61 -16.99 -21.60 -7.85
CA LYS A 61 -16.14 -22.53 -8.61
C LYS A 61 -16.46 -22.64 -10.11
N ASN A 62 -17.72 -22.47 -10.50
CA ASN A 62 -18.19 -22.57 -11.89
C ASN A 62 -18.55 -21.22 -12.53
N ALA A 63 -18.05 -20.11 -11.97
CA ALA A 63 -18.26 -18.77 -12.50
C ALA A 63 -17.03 -18.25 -13.22
N GLU A 64 -17.24 -17.53 -14.31
CA GLU A 64 -16.28 -16.66 -14.95
C GLU A 64 -16.74 -15.21 -14.79
N VAL A 65 -15.83 -14.33 -14.43
CA VAL A 65 -16.11 -12.92 -14.22
C VAL A 65 -15.23 -12.10 -15.14
N THR A 66 -15.87 -11.32 -15.99
CA THR A 66 -15.20 -10.30 -16.79
C THR A 66 -15.31 -8.96 -16.08
N VAL A 67 -14.18 -8.33 -15.84
CA VAL A 67 -14.06 -7.01 -15.21
C VAL A 67 -13.67 -6.01 -16.29
N THR A 68 -14.47 -4.95 -16.41
CA THR A 68 -14.21 -3.84 -17.34
C THR A 68 -13.98 -2.57 -16.54
N PRO A 69 -12.75 -2.08 -16.44
CA PRO A 69 -12.49 -0.77 -15.84
C PRO A 69 -13.07 0.33 -16.72
N THR A 70 -13.77 1.28 -16.12
CA THR A 70 -14.44 2.37 -16.83
C THR A 70 -14.26 3.68 -16.04
N LEU A 71 -13.80 4.73 -16.71
CA LEU A 71 -13.82 6.09 -16.17
C LEU A 71 -15.17 6.75 -16.49
N VAL A 72 -15.80 7.28 -15.45
CA VAL A 72 -17.06 8.00 -15.53
C VAL A 72 -16.81 9.46 -15.20
N PHE A 73 -17.10 10.36 -16.13
CA PHE A 73 -16.93 11.81 -15.98
C PHE A 73 -17.93 12.57 -16.84
N ASN A 74 -18.46 13.68 -16.36
CA ASN A 74 -19.39 14.56 -17.09
C ASN A 74 -20.53 13.81 -17.80
N GLY A 75 -21.03 12.71 -17.22
CA GLY A 75 -22.06 11.86 -17.85
C GLY A 75 -21.57 11.01 -19.03
N GLN A 76 -20.28 10.96 -19.28
CA GLN A 76 -19.62 10.11 -20.26
C GLN A 76 -18.93 8.92 -19.57
N GLU A 77 -18.75 7.86 -20.33
CA GLU A 77 -18.06 6.65 -19.89
C GLU A 77 -17.00 6.24 -20.92
N VAL A 78 -15.77 6.02 -20.46
CA VAL A 78 -14.69 5.48 -21.29
C VAL A 78 -14.17 4.22 -20.64
N SER A 79 -14.21 3.10 -21.37
CA SER A 79 -13.77 1.80 -20.88
C SER A 79 -12.35 1.48 -21.32
N SER A 80 -11.58 0.88 -20.43
CA SER A 80 -10.31 0.23 -20.71
C SER A 80 -10.52 -1.23 -21.14
N GLN A 81 -9.43 -1.94 -21.41
CA GLN A 81 -9.47 -3.36 -21.74
C GLN A 81 -10.12 -4.18 -20.62
N SER A 82 -10.96 -5.14 -21.00
CA SER A 82 -11.59 -6.07 -20.06
C SER A 82 -10.66 -7.23 -19.72
N TYR A 83 -10.76 -7.72 -18.48
CA TYR A 83 -10.00 -8.86 -17.96
C TYR A 83 -10.95 -9.89 -17.39
N SER A 84 -10.67 -11.17 -17.63
CA SER A 84 -11.51 -12.26 -17.14
C SER A 84 -10.76 -13.11 -16.12
N PHE A 85 -11.48 -13.54 -15.10
CA PHE A 85 -11.05 -14.48 -14.07
C PHE A 85 -12.05 -15.62 -14.00
N GLN A 86 -11.58 -16.81 -13.62
CA GLN A 86 -12.43 -17.99 -13.59
C GLN A 86 -12.31 -18.77 -12.29
N GLY A 87 -13.36 -19.46 -11.91
CA GLY A 87 -13.37 -20.42 -10.82
C GLY A 87 -12.75 -21.77 -11.22
N GLU A 88 -12.43 -22.58 -10.26
CA GLU A 88 -11.68 -23.84 -10.40
C GLU A 88 -12.35 -24.88 -11.33
N LYS A 89 -13.67 -24.79 -11.55
CA LYS A 89 -14.43 -25.72 -12.40
C LYS A 89 -14.71 -25.20 -13.80
N VAL A 90 -14.29 -23.98 -14.11
CA VAL A 90 -14.43 -23.42 -15.47
C VAL A 90 -13.27 -23.94 -16.33
N ARG A 91 -13.59 -24.46 -17.50
CA ARG A 91 -12.59 -24.87 -18.49
C ARG A 91 -12.22 -23.66 -19.34
N GLY A 92 -11.05 -23.09 -19.10
CA GLY A 92 -10.54 -21.92 -19.81
C GLY A 92 -9.10 -21.63 -19.40
N ASN A 93 -8.49 -20.59 -19.99
CA ASN A 93 -7.12 -20.19 -19.74
C ASN A 93 -7.01 -18.92 -18.87
N ASN A 94 -8.14 -18.43 -18.35
CA ASN A 94 -8.14 -17.24 -17.49
C ASN A 94 -7.52 -17.56 -16.11
N PRO A 95 -6.95 -16.58 -15.41
CA PRO A 95 -6.46 -16.76 -14.05
C PRO A 95 -7.56 -17.33 -13.13
N VAL A 96 -7.17 -18.34 -12.35
CA VAL A 96 -8.10 -19.06 -11.47
C VAL A 96 -8.14 -18.44 -10.09
N ILE A 97 -9.33 -18.13 -9.59
CA ILE A 97 -9.58 -17.72 -8.20
C ILE A 97 -10.18 -18.91 -7.45
N SER A 98 -9.49 -19.35 -6.39
CA SER A 98 -9.94 -20.48 -5.59
C SER A 98 -11.16 -20.11 -4.73
N TYR A 99 -12.15 -20.98 -4.67
CA TYR A 99 -13.24 -20.83 -3.71
C TYR A 99 -12.75 -21.00 -2.27
N GLU A 100 -11.85 -21.95 -2.03
CA GLU A 100 -11.38 -22.29 -0.68
C GLU A 100 -10.47 -21.23 -0.09
N TYR A 101 -9.52 -20.74 -0.90
CA TYR A 101 -8.44 -19.87 -0.42
C TYR A 101 -8.56 -18.43 -0.90
N GLY A 102 -9.51 -18.14 -1.81
CA GLY A 102 -9.55 -16.85 -2.49
C GLY A 102 -8.44 -16.74 -3.54
N GLY A 103 -8.00 -15.53 -3.80
CA GLY A 103 -6.92 -15.30 -4.74
C GLY A 103 -6.63 -13.81 -4.93
N THR A 104 -5.55 -13.55 -5.66
CA THR A 104 -5.17 -12.21 -6.09
C THR A 104 -5.18 -12.12 -7.60
N ALA A 105 -5.52 -10.95 -8.10
CA ALA A 105 -5.50 -10.66 -9.53
C ALA A 105 -5.00 -9.24 -9.75
N THR A 106 -4.38 -9.02 -10.90
CA THR A 106 -3.92 -7.68 -11.30
C THR A 106 -4.55 -7.32 -12.62
N ILE A 107 -5.18 -6.15 -12.68
CA ILE A 107 -5.85 -5.61 -13.84
C ILE A 107 -5.09 -4.34 -14.23
N PRO A 108 -4.28 -4.35 -15.29
CA PRO A 108 -3.71 -3.14 -15.85
C PRO A 108 -4.83 -2.31 -16.49
N VAL A 109 -4.76 -1.02 -16.29
CA VAL A 109 -5.75 -0.04 -16.77
C VAL A 109 -5.00 1.02 -17.54
N ASP A 110 -5.52 1.39 -18.71
CA ASP A 110 -4.94 2.45 -19.54
C ASP A 110 -6.08 3.18 -20.28
N PHE A 111 -6.11 4.50 -20.13
CA PHE A 111 -7.05 5.35 -20.84
C PHE A 111 -6.28 6.42 -21.63
N ALA A 112 -6.79 6.80 -22.81
CA ALA A 112 -6.33 8.02 -23.45
C ALA A 112 -6.81 9.23 -22.62
N TYR A 113 -5.90 10.14 -22.29
CA TYR A 113 -6.23 11.29 -21.47
C TYR A 113 -7.14 12.28 -22.22
N ASN A 114 -8.12 12.79 -21.51
CA ASN A 114 -8.96 13.91 -21.90
C ASN A 114 -9.04 14.89 -20.72
N PRO A 115 -8.89 16.22 -20.92
CA PRO A 115 -8.99 17.22 -19.85
C PRO A 115 -10.27 17.11 -19.00
N ASP A 116 -11.38 16.66 -19.58
CA ASP A 116 -12.65 16.47 -18.87
C ASP A 116 -12.59 15.37 -17.79
N MET A 117 -11.55 14.53 -17.81
CA MET A 117 -11.35 13.44 -16.83
C MET A 117 -10.84 13.94 -15.47
N ALA A 118 -10.55 15.22 -15.29
CA ALA A 118 -10.05 15.78 -14.03
C ALA A 118 -10.98 15.50 -12.83
N GLN A 119 -12.28 15.40 -13.08
CA GLN A 119 -13.28 14.98 -12.09
C GLN A 119 -13.96 13.71 -12.58
N SER A 120 -13.32 12.59 -12.40
CA SER A 120 -13.82 11.28 -12.82
C SER A 120 -13.76 10.27 -11.69
N ASP A 121 -14.50 9.20 -11.85
CA ASP A 121 -14.51 8.04 -10.98
C ASP A 121 -14.10 6.80 -11.77
N LEU A 122 -13.14 6.04 -11.24
CA LEU A 122 -12.82 4.74 -11.79
C LEU A 122 -13.79 3.71 -11.23
N MET A 123 -14.62 3.18 -12.12
CA MET A 123 -15.57 2.12 -11.82
C MET A 123 -15.08 0.79 -12.37
N LEU A 124 -15.33 -0.29 -11.65
CA LEU A 124 -15.18 -1.64 -12.14
C LEU A 124 -16.56 -2.22 -12.43
N ASN A 125 -16.81 -2.55 -13.70
CA ASN A 125 -18.04 -3.20 -14.15
C ASN A 125 -17.82 -4.71 -14.22
N PHE A 126 -18.79 -5.50 -13.75
CA PHE A 126 -18.65 -6.95 -13.63
C PHE A 126 -19.73 -7.66 -14.44
N ALA A 127 -19.32 -8.44 -15.42
CA ALA A 127 -20.17 -9.38 -16.13
C ALA A 127 -19.82 -10.80 -15.69
N VAL A 128 -20.82 -11.57 -15.29
CA VAL A 128 -20.65 -12.95 -14.78
C VAL A 128 -21.29 -13.94 -15.73
N THR A 129 -20.52 -14.96 -16.09
CA THR A 129 -21.00 -16.14 -16.78
C THR A 129 -20.91 -17.34 -15.82
N GLN A 130 -22.04 -17.97 -15.52
CA GLN A 130 -22.10 -19.13 -14.63
C GLN A 130 -22.91 -20.26 -15.32
N GLY A 131 -22.19 -21.22 -15.88
CA GLY A 131 -22.79 -22.21 -16.77
C GLY A 131 -23.43 -21.52 -17.98
N ASN A 132 -24.73 -21.72 -18.20
CA ASN A 132 -25.50 -21.09 -19.28
C ASN A 132 -26.13 -19.74 -18.88
N LYS A 133 -25.89 -19.25 -17.65
CA LYS A 133 -26.48 -18.00 -17.16
C LYS A 133 -25.48 -16.88 -17.27
N ARG A 134 -25.93 -15.73 -17.77
CA ARG A 134 -25.16 -14.48 -17.78
C ARG A 134 -25.93 -13.43 -17.00
N TYR A 135 -25.20 -12.67 -16.16
CA TYR A 135 -25.76 -11.57 -15.40
C TYR A 135 -24.66 -10.56 -15.08
N VAL A 136 -25.06 -9.35 -14.72
CA VAL A 136 -24.16 -8.29 -14.28
C VAL A 136 -24.27 -8.11 -12.78
N LEU A 137 -23.17 -7.71 -12.14
CA LEU A 137 -23.18 -7.29 -10.75
C LEU A 137 -23.08 -5.76 -10.69
N PRO A 138 -23.47 -5.15 -9.57
CA PRO A 138 -23.31 -3.71 -9.37
C PRO A 138 -21.84 -3.29 -9.59
N ALA A 139 -21.67 -2.18 -10.28
CA ALA A 139 -20.36 -1.58 -10.46
C ALA A 139 -19.78 -1.08 -9.13
N VAL A 140 -18.47 -1.12 -9.00
CA VAL A 140 -17.75 -0.70 -7.79
C VAL A 140 -16.82 0.44 -8.11
N LYS A 141 -16.96 1.56 -7.41
CA LYS A 141 -16.01 2.67 -7.45
C LYS A 141 -14.75 2.29 -6.68
N VAL A 142 -13.56 2.43 -7.29
CA VAL A 142 -12.29 2.01 -6.72
C VAL A 142 -11.23 3.12 -6.64
N ALA A 143 -11.36 4.18 -7.41
CA ALA A 143 -10.48 5.34 -7.34
C ALA A 143 -11.21 6.62 -7.75
N ASN A 144 -10.65 7.75 -7.35
CA ASN A 144 -11.07 9.07 -7.79
C ASN A 144 -10.21 9.54 -8.96
N GLY A 145 -10.74 10.47 -9.66
CA GLY A 145 -10.35 11.26 -10.79
C GLY A 145 -8.88 11.32 -11.20
N VAL A 146 -8.65 12.05 -12.23
CA VAL A 146 -7.32 12.12 -12.86
C VAL A 146 -6.62 13.42 -12.49
N VAL A 147 -5.45 13.30 -11.84
CA VAL A 147 -4.56 14.43 -11.58
C VAL A 147 -3.66 14.65 -12.80
N ALA A 148 -3.81 15.78 -13.43
CA ALA A 148 -3.06 16.17 -14.62
C ALA A 148 -2.11 17.34 -14.31
N THR A 149 -1.13 17.15 -13.42
CA THR A 149 -0.16 18.19 -13.04
C THR A 149 0.63 18.72 -14.23
N ALA A 150 0.96 17.87 -15.19
CA ALA A 150 1.64 18.29 -16.43
C ALA A 150 0.73 19.11 -17.37
N ALA A 151 -0.58 18.87 -17.38
CA ALA A 151 -1.54 19.63 -18.18
C ALA A 151 -1.92 20.97 -17.52
N MET A 152 -1.71 21.10 -16.21
CA MET A 152 -1.86 22.38 -15.48
C MET A 152 -0.63 23.28 -15.60
N ALA A 153 0.47 22.79 -16.13
CA ALA A 153 1.60 23.61 -16.52
C ALA A 153 1.24 24.39 -17.81
N ASP A 154 0.40 25.38 -17.68
CA ASP A 154 0.24 26.42 -18.71
C ASP A 154 1.57 27.19 -18.77
N VAL A 155 2.42 26.77 -19.70
CA VAL A 155 3.67 27.47 -19.99
C VAL A 155 3.30 28.77 -20.70
N LYS A 156 2.81 29.75 -19.95
CA LYS A 156 2.91 31.13 -20.38
C LYS A 156 4.40 31.38 -20.56
N SER A 157 4.76 31.78 -21.78
CA SER A 157 6.11 32.26 -22.12
C SER A 157 6.48 33.35 -21.12
N VAL A 158 7.06 32.96 -20.00
CA VAL A 158 7.72 33.89 -19.06
C VAL A 158 9.16 33.99 -19.50
N THR A 159 9.63 35.22 -19.60
CA THR A 159 11.06 35.50 -19.70
C THR A 159 11.76 34.65 -18.62
N PRO A 160 12.72 33.82 -18.98
CA PRO A 160 13.38 32.98 -17.97
C PRO A 160 14.05 33.92 -16.96
N SER A 161 13.49 33.95 -15.75
CA SER A 161 14.16 34.55 -14.63
C SER A 161 15.01 33.43 -14.01
N ILE A 162 16.31 33.63 -14.02
CA ILE A 162 17.23 32.78 -13.27
C ILE A 162 16.98 33.14 -11.81
N GLY A 163 16.10 32.40 -11.15
CA GLY A 163 15.97 32.41 -9.71
C GLY A 163 17.21 31.70 -9.10
N ALA A 164 17.67 32.17 -7.96
CA ALA A 164 18.64 31.41 -7.20
C ALA A 164 18.04 30.04 -6.93
N ASP A 165 18.69 28.99 -7.40
CA ASP A 165 18.29 27.64 -7.07
C ASP A 165 18.53 27.37 -5.56
N ALA A 166 17.75 26.52 -4.98
CA ALA A 166 17.95 26.08 -3.58
C ALA A 166 19.05 25.01 -3.48
N PHE A 167 20.00 25.02 -4.45
CA PHE A 167 21.09 24.05 -4.44
C PHE A 167 21.96 24.27 -3.21
N GLN A 168 21.96 23.30 -2.33
CA GLN A 168 22.87 23.26 -1.19
C GLN A 168 24.02 22.31 -1.52
N ARG A 169 25.22 22.86 -1.64
CA ARG A 169 26.43 22.08 -1.88
C ARG A 169 26.78 21.21 -0.68
N ILE A 170 26.37 21.62 0.51
CA ILE A 170 26.58 20.91 1.74
C ILE A 170 25.22 20.73 2.42
N ILE A 171 24.85 19.49 2.69
CA ILE A 171 23.66 19.13 3.43
C ILE A 171 24.10 18.57 4.77
N ASN A 172 23.58 19.13 5.86
CA ASN A 172 23.82 18.61 7.20
C ASN A 172 22.73 17.60 7.56
N GLU A 173 23.13 16.36 7.75
CA GLU A 173 22.26 15.28 8.24
C GLU A 173 22.47 15.07 9.74
N LYS A 174 21.43 14.73 10.46
CA LYS A 174 21.48 14.48 11.91
C LYS A 174 20.85 13.13 12.21
N TYR A 175 21.60 12.31 12.91
CA TYR A 175 21.13 11.02 13.39
C TYR A 175 21.16 11.03 14.92
N ALA A 176 20.18 10.42 15.56
CA ALA A 176 20.07 10.39 17.01
C ALA A 176 19.64 9.00 17.48
N ALA A 177 20.15 8.61 18.65
CA ALA A 177 19.70 7.39 19.31
C ALA A 177 19.72 7.58 20.81
N ASP A 178 18.79 6.94 21.51
CA ASP A 178 18.66 7.04 22.96
C ASP A 178 19.15 5.77 23.67
N ILE A 179 19.84 5.97 24.79
CA ILE A 179 20.24 4.91 25.72
C ILE A 179 19.44 5.07 27.01
N MET A 180 18.57 4.12 27.31
CA MET A 180 17.77 4.13 28.52
C MET A 180 18.50 3.52 29.70
N PHE A 181 18.64 4.28 30.78
CA PHE A 181 19.23 3.84 32.02
C PHE A 181 18.17 3.38 33.03
N LEU A 182 18.56 2.46 33.91
CA LEU A 182 17.74 2.13 35.07
C LEU A 182 17.72 3.26 36.09
N VAL A 183 16.72 3.27 36.94
CA VAL A 183 16.60 4.26 38.03
C VAL A 183 17.85 4.22 38.89
N ASN A 184 18.40 5.37 39.18
CA ASN A 184 19.62 5.57 39.99
C ASN A 184 20.87 4.83 39.48
N GLN A 185 20.92 4.46 38.21
CA GLN A 185 22.06 3.77 37.61
C GLN A 185 22.61 4.55 36.41
N ALA A 186 23.94 4.47 36.25
CA ALA A 186 24.65 5.05 35.09
C ALA A 186 25.26 3.97 34.17
N ASN A 187 25.10 2.68 34.50
CA ASN A 187 25.67 1.61 33.70
C ASN A 187 24.83 1.38 32.44
N ILE A 188 25.50 1.32 31.29
CA ILE A 188 24.85 1.00 30.02
C ILE A 188 24.62 -0.52 29.97
N ARG A 189 23.36 -0.92 29.75
CA ARG A 189 23.01 -2.33 29.60
C ARG A 189 23.23 -2.80 28.15
N ALA A 190 23.70 -4.04 28.00
CA ALA A 190 23.93 -4.62 26.68
C ALA A 190 22.68 -4.62 25.80
N SER A 191 21.50 -4.78 26.40
CA SER A 191 20.21 -4.72 25.69
C SER A 191 19.91 -3.34 25.07
N GLN A 192 20.41 -2.27 25.65
CA GLN A 192 20.26 -0.92 25.10
C GLN A 192 21.17 -0.69 23.89
N LEU A 193 22.35 -1.29 23.90
CA LEU A 193 23.31 -1.23 22.80
C LEU A 193 22.90 -2.08 21.58
N SER A 194 21.92 -2.95 21.74
CA SER A 194 21.39 -3.80 20.68
C SER A 194 20.06 -3.32 20.11
N THR A 195 19.58 -2.13 20.52
CA THR A 195 18.38 -1.52 19.96
C THR A 195 18.59 -1.13 18.49
N ASP A 196 17.51 -1.11 17.72
CA ASP A 196 17.59 -0.80 16.29
C ASP A 196 18.09 0.63 16.05
N ALA A 197 17.72 1.60 16.92
CA ALA A 197 18.21 2.98 16.85
C ALA A 197 19.72 3.08 17.03
N ILE A 198 20.30 2.34 17.97
CA ILE A 198 21.76 2.31 18.17
C ILE A 198 22.47 1.61 17.02
N LYS A 199 21.94 0.52 16.50
CA LYS A 199 22.48 -0.17 15.32
C LYS A 199 22.45 0.72 14.08
N GLU A 200 21.35 1.43 13.89
CA GLU A 200 21.20 2.38 12.80
C GLU A 200 22.23 3.51 12.89
N LEU A 201 22.36 4.15 14.07
CA LEU A 201 23.37 5.17 14.30
C LEU A 201 24.79 4.65 14.02
N GLN A 202 25.13 3.43 14.47
CA GLN A 202 26.42 2.82 14.20
C GLN A 202 26.64 2.58 12.70
N ARG A 203 25.61 2.12 11.99
CA ARG A 203 25.66 1.93 10.55
C ARG A 203 25.94 3.25 9.82
N GLU A 204 25.20 4.31 10.15
CA GLU A 204 25.38 5.63 9.53
C GLU A 204 26.78 6.22 9.78
N ILE A 205 27.34 6.03 10.97
CA ILE A 205 28.70 6.44 11.28
C ILE A 205 29.72 5.66 10.42
N LEU A 206 29.53 4.35 10.26
CA LEU A 206 30.42 3.53 9.44
C LEU A 206 30.31 3.87 7.95
N GLU A 207 29.11 4.09 7.45
CA GLU A 207 28.86 4.51 6.07
C GLU A 207 29.48 5.88 5.79
N ALA A 208 29.31 6.85 6.71
CA ALA A 208 29.94 8.16 6.59
C ALA A 208 31.47 8.08 6.57
N ASN A 209 32.08 7.16 7.33
CA ASN A 209 33.53 6.96 7.31
C ASN A 209 34.03 6.29 6.02
N GLY A 210 33.19 5.50 5.36
CA GLY A 210 33.52 4.83 4.09
C GLY A 210 33.26 5.68 2.84
N ASP A 211 32.50 6.75 2.94
CA ASP A 211 32.08 7.60 1.84
C ASP A 211 32.86 8.93 1.82
N THR A 212 33.66 9.15 0.80
CA THR A 212 34.44 10.39 0.65
C THR A 212 33.63 11.66 0.47
N SER A 213 32.34 11.53 0.13
CA SER A 213 31.40 12.64 0.01
C SER A 213 30.77 13.03 1.34
N ARG A 214 30.88 12.18 2.37
CA ARG A 214 30.31 12.38 3.71
C ARG A 214 31.43 12.62 4.73
N ARG A 215 31.14 13.43 5.71
CA ARG A 215 32.08 13.69 6.80
C ARG A 215 31.33 13.77 8.13
N LEU A 216 31.79 13.00 9.12
CA LEU A 216 31.31 13.12 10.47
C LEU A 216 31.84 14.45 11.05
N GLN A 217 30.92 15.37 11.38
CA GLN A 217 31.29 16.69 11.89
C GLN A 217 31.40 16.67 13.40
N GLU A 218 30.41 16.15 14.08
CA GLU A 218 30.36 16.24 15.54
C GLU A 218 29.47 15.08 16.11
N ILE A 219 29.79 14.68 17.35
CA ILE A 219 28.99 13.75 18.13
C ILE A 219 28.58 14.43 19.42
N ASN A 220 27.31 14.76 19.57
CA ASN A 220 26.78 15.38 20.78
C ASN A 220 26.17 14.33 21.70
N ILE A 221 26.59 14.30 22.95
CA ILE A 221 26.05 13.43 23.98
C ILE A 221 25.35 14.29 25.03
N SER A 222 24.04 14.13 25.18
CA SER A 222 23.25 14.78 26.20
C SER A 222 22.71 13.74 27.19
N SER A 223 22.85 13.98 28.45
CA SER A 223 22.42 13.02 29.47
C SER A 223 21.51 13.68 30.50
N TYR A 224 20.52 12.95 30.92
CA TYR A 224 19.48 13.43 31.82
C TYR A 224 19.28 12.44 32.98
N ALA A 225 18.87 12.95 34.13
CA ALA A 225 18.38 12.19 35.24
C ALA A 225 16.91 12.58 35.53
N SER A 226 16.16 11.71 36.20
CA SER A 226 14.77 12.00 36.59
C SER A 226 14.72 13.27 37.46
N PRO A 227 13.72 14.13 37.30
CA PRO A 227 13.56 15.32 38.16
C PRO A 227 13.20 14.96 39.62
N GLU A 228 12.86 13.68 39.86
CA GLU A 228 12.60 13.20 41.23
C GLU A 228 13.90 12.98 42.00
N GLY A 229 14.00 13.57 43.18
CA GLY A 229 15.19 13.45 44.02
C GLY A 229 16.03 14.75 44.15
N GLY A 230 17.13 14.67 44.89
CA GLY A 230 17.99 15.81 45.14
C GLY A 230 18.79 16.26 43.90
N VAL A 231 18.82 17.57 43.63
CA VAL A 231 19.49 18.15 42.46
C VAL A 231 20.96 17.71 42.37
N ALA A 232 21.71 17.77 43.45
CA ALA A 232 23.13 17.39 43.46
C ALA A 232 23.36 15.89 43.14
N PHE A 233 22.45 15.02 43.52
CA PHE A 233 22.49 13.61 43.16
C PHE A 233 22.20 13.42 41.66
N ASN A 234 21.13 14.02 41.16
CA ASN A 234 20.74 13.92 39.78
C ASN A 234 21.77 14.52 38.81
N THR A 235 22.42 15.61 39.19
CA THR A 235 23.51 16.19 38.41
C THR A 235 24.67 15.21 38.29
N ARG A 236 25.12 14.61 39.41
CA ARG A 236 26.19 13.60 39.38
C ARG A 236 25.78 12.36 38.55
N LEU A 237 24.55 11.92 38.70
CA LEU A 237 24.04 10.77 37.93
C LEU A 237 24.02 11.05 36.40
N ALA A 238 23.59 12.23 36.02
CA ALA A 238 23.63 12.67 34.62
C ALA A 238 25.06 12.74 34.08
N GLN A 239 26.00 13.33 34.84
CA GLN A 239 27.41 13.37 34.47
C GLN A 239 28.04 11.97 34.32
N GLN A 240 27.73 11.03 35.22
CA GLN A 240 28.21 9.65 35.11
C GLN A 240 27.62 8.93 33.89
N ARG A 241 26.37 9.18 33.56
CA ARG A 241 25.74 8.63 32.35
C ARG A 241 26.37 9.17 31.08
N GLU A 242 26.62 10.48 31.04
CA GLU A 242 27.34 11.11 29.93
C GLU A 242 28.75 10.52 29.77
N GLU A 243 29.53 10.42 30.84
CA GLU A 243 30.89 9.86 30.83
C GLU A 243 30.92 8.41 30.34
N ASN A 244 29.99 7.58 30.83
CA ASN A 244 29.89 6.18 30.41
C ASN A 244 29.50 6.08 28.94
N THR A 245 28.61 6.94 28.47
CA THR A 245 28.18 6.97 27.05
C THR A 245 29.35 7.48 26.18
N ARG A 246 30.03 8.50 26.58
CA ARG A 246 31.24 9.02 25.91
C ARG A 246 32.30 7.94 25.79
N SER A 247 32.67 7.30 26.88
CA SER A 247 33.64 6.20 26.89
C SER A 247 33.20 5.01 25.99
N TYR A 248 31.92 4.74 25.93
CA TYR A 248 31.42 3.75 25.02
C TYR A 248 31.60 4.18 23.55
N MET A 249 31.20 5.39 23.18
CA MET A 249 31.33 5.91 21.82
C MET A 249 32.78 5.96 21.37
N GLU A 250 33.70 6.48 22.24
CA GLU A 250 35.14 6.52 21.95
C GLU A 250 35.72 5.12 21.66
N ARG A 251 35.31 4.11 22.42
CA ARG A 251 35.75 2.72 22.15
C ARG A 251 35.22 2.21 20.83
N GLN A 252 33.98 2.57 20.43
CA GLN A 252 33.43 2.18 19.14
C GLN A 252 34.20 2.86 17.99
N LEU A 253 34.35 4.17 18.07
CA LEU A 253 35.08 4.96 17.06
C LEU A 253 36.51 4.48 16.87
N ASN A 254 37.23 4.23 17.97
CA ASN A 254 38.61 3.69 17.94
C ASN A 254 38.66 2.29 17.31
N ARG A 255 37.68 1.41 17.62
CA ARG A 255 37.60 0.10 17.02
C ARG A 255 37.40 0.19 15.51
N ASP A 256 36.58 1.13 15.08
CA ASP A 256 36.20 1.33 13.70
C ASP A 256 37.20 2.26 12.95
N ARG A 257 38.29 2.65 13.62
CA ARG A 257 39.38 3.51 13.12
C ARG A 257 38.92 4.88 12.60
N ILE A 258 37.88 5.43 13.24
CA ILE A 258 37.35 6.75 12.94
C ILE A 258 38.08 7.76 13.85
N THR A 259 39.03 8.53 13.31
CA THR A 259 39.90 9.42 14.05
C THR A 259 39.72 10.89 13.69
N GLU A 260 39.01 11.17 12.58
CA GLU A 260 38.83 12.53 12.07
C GLU A 260 37.37 12.97 12.20
N PHE A 261 37.05 13.56 13.34
CA PHE A 261 35.78 14.30 13.52
C PHE A 261 36.06 15.49 14.44
N GLY A 262 35.31 16.55 14.18
CA GLY A 262 35.44 17.80 14.94
C GLY A 262 34.76 17.77 16.30
#